data_eaba2fc5ea0ee66317c8a108ed6c0808
#
_entry.id   eaba2fc5ea0ee66317c8a108ed6c0808
#
_cell.length_a   1.000
_cell.length_b   1.000
_cell.length_c   1.000
_cell.angle_alpha   90.00
_cell.angle_beta   90.00
_cell.angle_gamma   90.00
#
_symmetry.space_group_name_H-M   'P 1'
#
loop_
_entity.id
_entity.type
_entity.pdbx_description
1 polymer ?
#
loop_
_entity_poly.entity_id
_entity_poly.type
_entity_poly.pdbx_seq_one_letter_code
_entity_poly.pdbx_strand_id
1 'polypeptide(L)'
;AERTAGGKDLRPALKIVDAQGNDVLIPGTDMPAQYFLPGKAIVQLEDGVQISSGDTLARIPQESGGTKDITGGLPRVADLFEARRPKEPAILAEISGIISFGKETKGKRRLVITPVDGSEPYEEMIPKWRQLNVFEGERVERGDVISDGPEAPHDILRLRGVHAVTRYIVNEVQDVYRLQGVKIND
;
A
#
# COMPACT_ATOMS: atom_id res chain seq x y z
N ALA A 1 8.85 11.26 9.93
CA ALA A 1 9.01 12.69 10.25
C ALA A 1 8.11 13.01 11.43
N GLU A 2 8.71 13.39 12.56
CA GLU A 2 7.99 13.79 13.77
C GLU A 2 7.21 15.08 13.51
N ARG A 3 5.93 15.08 13.87
CA ARG A 3 5.12 16.31 13.91
C ARG A 3 5.54 17.12 15.14
N THR A 4 6.28 18.17 14.93
CA THR A 4 6.46 19.19 15.95
C THR A 4 5.16 19.98 16.11
N ALA A 5 4.56 19.90 17.29
CA ALA A 5 3.38 20.68 17.64
C ALA A 5 3.76 22.18 17.68
N GLY A 6 3.11 23.00 16.84
CA GLY A 6 3.21 24.47 16.95
C GLY A 6 3.55 25.23 15.67
N GLY A 7 3.26 24.73 14.49
CA GLY A 7 3.44 25.49 13.23
C GLY A 7 2.24 25.36 12.31
N LYS A 8 1.91 26.47 11.62
CA LYS A 8 0.98 26.53 10.48
C LYS A 8 1.01 25.23 9.70
N ASP A 9 -0.14 24.75 9.20
CA ASP A 9 -0.31 23.56 8.37
C ASP A 9 0.79 23.42 7.30
N LEU A 10 1.91 22.82 7.68
CA LEU A 10 3.01 22.53 6.78
C LEU A 10 2.57 21.35 5.91
N ARG A 11 2.25 21.63 4.66
CA ARG A 11 1.95 20.59 3.68
C ARG A 11 3.27 20.07 3.12
N PRO A 12 3.57 18.76 3.24
CA PRO A 12 4.74 18.19 2.60
C PRO A 12 4.65 18.39 1.07
N ALA A 13 5.75 18.75 0.45
CA ALA A 13 5.82 18.96 -0.99
C ALA A 13 7.12 18.38 -1.55
N LEU A 14 7.05 17.89 -2.78
CA LEU A 14 8.22 17.57 -3.60
C LEU A 14 8.48 18.72 -4.55
N LYS A 15 9.72 19.15 -4.66
CA LYS A 15 10.18 20.23 -5.49
C LYS A 15 11.26 19.73 -6.44
N ILE A 16 11.13 20.05 -7.72
CA ILE A 16 12.12 19.71 -8.72
C ILE A 16 13.06 20.90 -8.90
N VAL A 17 14.35 20.64 -8.75
CA VAL A 17 15.40 21.65 -8.91
C VAL A 17 16.42 21.22 -9.96
N ASP A 18 17.09 22.18 -10.56
CA ASP A 18 18.21 21.91 -11.48
C ASP A 18 19.49 21.54 -10.72
N ALA A 19 20.57 21.23 -11.44
CA ALA A 19 21.85 20.87 -10.85
C ALA A 19 22.50 22.01 -10.04
N GLN A 20 22.01 23.24 -10.19
CA GLN A 20 22.44 24.44 -9.46
C GLN A 20 21.55 24.76 -8.27
N GLY A 21 20.46 23.99 -8.07
CA GLY A 21 19.51 24.19 -6.98
C GLY A 21 18.40 25.22 -7.28
N ASN A 22 18.26 25.67 -8.53
CA ASN A 22 17.18 26.56 -8.92
C ASN A 22 15.92 25.79 -9.26
N ASP A 23 14.77 26.44 -9.13
CA ASP A 23 13.47 25.85 -9.43
C ASP A 23 13.31 25.54 -10.91
N VAL A 24 12.98 24.32 -11.24
CA VAL A 24 12.54 23.95 -12.59
C VAL A 24 11.09 24.36 -12.77
N LEU A 25 10.81 25.12 -13.83
CA LEU A 25 9.44 25.53 -14.15
C LEU A 25 8.69 24.45 -14.94
N ILE A 26 7.39 24.39 -14.73
CA ILE A 26 6.52 23.53 -15.53
C ILE A 26 6.50 24.06 -16.97
N PRO A 27 6.74 23.24 -18.00
CA PRO A 27 6.78 23.68 -19.38
C PRO A 27 5.53 24.47 -19.80
N GLY A 28 5.74 25.69 -20.31
CA GLY A 28 4.66 26.59 -20.73
C GLY A 28 4.01 27.40 -19.61
N THR A 29 4.57 27.41 -18.42
CA THR A 29 4.09 28.20 -17.28
C THR A 29 5.24 28.83 -16.51
N ASP A 30 4.97 29.88 -15.73
CA ASP A 30 5.94 30.51 -14.80
C ASP A 30 5.87 29.84 -13.40
N MET A 31 5.24 28.69 -13.29
CA MET A 31 5.06 27.99 -12.00
C MET A 31 6.20 27.00 -11.76
N PRO A 32 6.80 26.99 -10.55
CA PRO A 32 7.78 25.96 -10.21
C PRO A 32 7.15 24.59 -10.17
N ALA A 33 7.92 23.57 -10.59
CA ALA A 33 7.50 22.18 -10.52
C ALA A 33 7.52 21.70 -9.06
N GLN A 34 6.47 22.03 -8.33
CA GLN A 34 6.26 21.71 -6.93
C GLN A 34 4.94 20.96 -6.77
N TYR A 35 5.00 19.79 -6.13
CA TYR A 35 3.86 18.89 -5.94
C TYR A 35 3.58 18.74 -4.45
N PHE A 36 2.41 19.20 -4.00
CA PHE A 36 1.96 19.03 -2.62
C PHE A 36 1.45 17.61 -2.41
N LEU A 37 1.93 16.96 -1.35
CA LEU A 37 1.60 15.60 -1.03
C LEU A 37 0.54 15.55 0.10
N PRO A 38 -0.46 14.66 0.00
CA PRO A 38 -1.34 14.35 1.12
C PRO A 38 -0.57 13.62 2.22
N GLY A 39 -1.07 13.69 3.46
CA GLY A 39 -0.37 13.17 4.64
C GLY A 39 -0.10 11.66 4.67
N LYS A 40 -0.70 10.90 3.74
CA LYS A 40 -0.48 9.46 3.59
C LYS A 40 0.33 9.08 2.35
N ALA A 41 0.88 10.06 1.63
CA ALA A 41 1.70 9.79 0.46
C ALA A 41 3.01 9.08 0.87
N ILE A 42 3.37 8.06 0.11
CA ILE A 42 4.60 7.30 0.27
C ILE A 42 5.59 7.82 -0.77
N VAL A 43 6.71 8.38 -0.30
CA VAL A 43 7.82 8.83 -1.13
C VAL A 43 8.92 7.79 -1.03
N GLN A 44 9.34 7.24 -2.16
CA GLN A 44 10.41 6.22 -2.23
C GLN A 44 11.75 6.82 -2.71
N LEU A 45 11.74 8.11 -3.07
CA LEU A 45 12.91 8.82 -3.53
C LEU A 45 13.66 9.45 -2.35
N GLU A 46 14.96 9.39 -2.40
CA GLU A 46 15.84 10.15 -1.50
C GLU A 46 15.98 11.59 -2.00
N ASP A 47 16.30 12.51 -1.08
CA ASP A 47 16.55 13.91 -1.43
C ASP A 47 17.80 14.03 -2.32
N GLY A 48 17.69 14.79 -3.41
CA GLY A 48 18.75 14.98 -4.38
C GLY A 48 18.88 13.90 -5.46
N VAL A 49 17.96 12.94 -5.52
CA VAL A 49 17.94 11.94 -6.60
C VAL A 49 17.60 12.58 -7.93
N GLN A 50 18.37 12.24 -8.97
CA GLN A 50 18.09 12.66 -10.34
C GLN A 50 16.90 11.89 -10.90
N ILE A 51 15.93 12.60 -11.44
CA ILE A 51 14.70 12.05 -12.00
C ILE A 51 14.56 12.40 -13.49
N SER A 52 13.84 11.56 -14.21
CA SER A 52 13.48 11.74 -15.61
C SER A 52 11.98 11.92 -15.77
N SER A 53 11.57 12.44 -16.93
CA SER A 53 10.15 12.56 -17.25
C SER A 53 9.48 11.18 -17.25
N GLY A 54 8.40 11.03 -16.47
CA GLY A 54 7.68 9.76 -16.31
C GLY A 54 8.07 8.96 -15.07
N ASP A 55 9.09 9.38 -14.31
CA ASP A 55 9.44 8.71 -13.07
C ASP A 55 8.38 8.92 -11.99
N THR A 56 8.16 7.89 -11.19
CA THR A 56 7.21 7.95 -10.08
C THR A 56 7.83 8.68 -8.90
N LEU A 57 7.31 9.86 -8.56
CA LEU A 57 7.81 10.67 -7.45
C LEU A 57 7.24 10.23 -6.10
N ALA A 58 5.95 9.94 -6.06
CA ALA A 58 5.27 9.52 -4.85
C ALA A 58 4.06 8.65 -5.20
N ARG A 59 3.70 7.78 -4.27
CA ARG A 59 2.49 6.99 -4.33
C ARG A 59 1.49 7.55 -3.33
N ILE A 60 0.29 7.81 -3.78
CA ILE A 60 -0.83 8.19 -2.93
C ILE A 60 -1.72 6.95 -2.81
N PRO A 61 -1.75 6.28 -1.64
CA PRO A 61 -2.69 5.19 -1.43
C PRO A 61 -4.09 5.75 -1.62
N GLN A 62 -4.80 5.30 -2.65
CA GLN A 62 -6.22 5.55 -2.74
C GLN A 62 -6.87 4.67 -1.68
N GLU A 63 -7.47 5.29 -0.67
CA GLU A 63 -8.45 4.57 0.12
C GLU A 63 -9.57 4.21 -0.85
N SER A 64 -9.44 3.03 -1.45
CA SER A 64 -10.56 2.47 -2.19
C SER A 64 -11.69 2.41 -1.19
N GLY A 65 -12.71 3.25 -1.39
CA GLY A 65 -14.00 3.11 -0.78
C GLY A 65 -14.65 1.83 -1.33
N GLY A 66 -13.87 0.75 -1.34
CA GLY A 66 -14.39 -0.59 -1.48
C GLY A 66 -15.44 -0.69 -0.41
N THR A 67 -16.65 -0.99 -0.79
CA THR A 67 -17.73 -1.38 0.09
C THR A 67 -17.09 -2.28 1.14
N LYS A 68 -16.73 -1.67 2.28
CA LYS A 68 -16.53 -2.44 3.47
C LYS A 68 -17.85 -3.16 3.59
N ASP A 69 -17.88 -4.43 3.30
CA ASP A 69 -18.94 -5.34 3.71
C ASP A 69 -18.82 -5.34 5.23
N ILE A 70 -19.35 -4.24 5.82
CA ILE A 70 -19.19 -3.93 7.23
C ILE A 70 -20.22 -4.79 7.95
N THR A 71 -19.84 -6.03 8.16
CA THR A 71 -20.41 -6.78 9.27
C THR A 71 -19.84 -6.11 10.52
N GLY A 72 -20.58 -5.13 11.06
CA GLY A 72 -20.18 -4.39 12.24
C GLY A 72 -20.59 -5.14 13.52
N GLY A 73 -19.98 -4.79 14.63
CA GLY A 73 -20.34 -5.29 15.94
C GLY A 73 -19.91 -6.72 16.24
N LEU A 74 -20.68 -7.43 17.08
CA LEU A 74 -20.39 -8.79 17.53
C LEU A 74 -20.17 -9.81 16.40
N PRO A 75 -20.91 -9.78 15.27
CA PRO A 75 -20.64 -10.67 14.15
C PRO A 75 -19.23 -10.51 13.57
N ARG A 76 -18.70 -9.29 13.49
CA ARG A 76 -17.32 -9.05 13.04
C ARG A 76 -16.29 -9.65 13.98
N VAL A 77 -16.51 -9.53 15.29
CA VAL A 77 -15.62 -10.13 16.31
C VAL A 77 -15.62 -11.64 16.17
N ALA A 78 -16.79 -12.27 16.00
CA ALA A 78 -16.90 -13.71 15.76
C ALA A 78 -16.14 -14.15 14.51
N ASP A 79 -16.30 -13.43 13.40
CA ASP A 79 -15.58 -13.71 12.13
C ASP A 79 -14.05 -13.62 12.31
N LEU A 80 -13.56 -12.68 13.13
CA LEU A 80 -12.14 -12.54 13.44
C LEU A 80 -11.61 -13.71 14.25
N PHE A 81 -12.36 -14.16 15.29
CA PHE A 81 -11.96 -15.32 16.10
C PHE A 81 -12.07 -16.64 15.35
N GLU A 82 -13.03 -16.77 14.43
CA GLU A 82 -13.13 -17.91 13.53
C GLU A 82 -12.09 -17.87 12.40
N ALA A 83 -11.36 -16.76 12.28
CA ALA A 83 -10.43 -16.50 11.18
C ALA A 83 -11.08 -16.66 9.80
N ARG A 84 -12.33 -16.23 9.65
CA ARG A 84 -13.06 -16.33 8.37
C ARG A 84 -12.32 -15.60 7.26
N ARG A 85 -12.20 -16.28 6.12
CA ARG A 85 -11.59 -15.69 4.94
C ARG A 85 -12.57 -14.71 4.29
N PRO A 86 -12.16 -13.44 4.07
CA PRO A 86 -12.99 -12.48 3.34
C PRO A 86 -13.31 -12.96 1.92
N LYS A 87 -14.44 -12.53 1.36
CA LYS A 87 -14.83 -12.89 -0.01
C LYS A 87 -13.81 -12.42 -1.05
N GLU A 88 -13.26 -11.23 -0.83
CA GLU A 88 -12.27 -10.60 -1.71
C GLU A 88 -11.06 -10.15 -0.87
N PRO A 89 -10.21 -11.08 -0.42
CA PRO A 89 -9.10 -10.74 0.44
C PRO A 89 -8.06 -9.90 -0.31
N ALA A 90 -7.29 -9.10 0.43
CA ALA A 90 -6.10 -8.45 -0.08
C ALA A 90 -5.14 -9.51 -0.66
N ILE A 91 -4.44 -9.16 -1.73
CA ILE A 91 -3.37 -9.99 -2.29
C ILE A 91 -2.06 -9.55 -1.66
N LEU A 92 -1.37 -10.48 -1.04
CA LEU A 92 -0.07 -10.26 -0.41
C LEU A 92 1.02 -10.93 -1.26
N ALA A 93 2.22 -10.33 -1.27
CA ALA A 93 3.38 -10.90 -1.96
C ALA A 93 3.80 -12.23 -1.33
N GLU A 94 3.80 -13.29 -2.12
CA GLU A 94 4.21 -14.63 -1.66
C GLU A 94 5.72 -14.73 -1.43
N ILE A 95 6.50 -14.00 -2.22
CA ILE A 95 7.96 -13.97 -2.17
C ILE A 95 8.45 -12.52 -2.28
N SER A 96 9.69 -12.28 -1.86
CA SER A 96 10.36 -11.00 -2.08
C SER A 96 10.98 -10.97 -3.48
N GLY A 97 10.82 -9.88 -4.20
CA GLY A 97 11.35 -9.77 -5.55
C GLY A 97 10.93 -8.50 -6.27
N ILE A 98 11.12 -8.48 -7.57
CA ILE A 98 10.75 -7.37 -8.44
C ILE A 98 9.46 -7.72 -9.18
N ILE A 99 8.52 -6.79 -9.18
CA ILE A 99 7.23 -6.92 -9.85
C ILE A 99 7.41 -6.73 -11.36
N SER A 100 6.80 -7.61 -12.12
CA SER A 100 6.57 -7.43 -13.56
C SER A 100 5.18 -7.90 -13.96
N PHE A 101 4.66 -7.33 -15.05
CA PHE A 101 3.35 -7.72 -15.57
C PHE A 101 3.51 -8.48 -16.88
N GLY A 102 2.98 -9.69 -16.93
CA GLY A 102 2.95 -10.52 -18.13
C GLY A 102 1.73 -10.25 -19.01
N LYS A 103 1.60 -11.06 -20.06
CA LYS A 103 0.48 -10.96 -20.99
C LYS A 103 -0.87 -11.10 -20.29
N GLU A 104 -1.77 -10.20 -20.63
CA GLU A 104 -3.15 -10.25 -20.15
C GLU A 104 -3.93 -11.35 -20.89
N THR A 105 -4.69 -12.13 -20.16
CA THR A 105 -5.52 -13.20 -20.70
C THR A 105 -6.93 -13.16 -20.11
N LYS A 106 -7.96 -13.22 -20.96
CA LYS A 106 -9.38 -13.40 -20.58
C LYS A 106 -9.83 -12.56 -19.35
N GLY A 107 -9.50 -11.26 -19.33
CA GLY A 107 -9.92 -10.38 -18.25
C GLY A 107 -9.07 -10.47 -16.98
N LYS A 108 -7.95 -11.19 -17.00
CA LYS A 108 -6.97 -11.26 -15.92
C LYS A 108 -5.63 -10.69 -16.36
N ARG A 109 -4.92 -10.08 -15.44
CA ARG A 109 -3.55 -9.59 -15.58
C ARG A 109 -2.62 -10.58 -14.89
N ARG A 110 -1.54 -10.98 -15.56
CA ARG A 110 -0.51 -11.82 -14.95
C ARG A 110 0.45 -10.94 -14.17
N LEU A 111 0.53 -11.15 -12.87
CA LEU A 111 1.56 -10.59 -12.00
C LEU A 111 2.69 -11.61 -11.87
N VAL A 112 3.92 -11.16 -12.01
CA VAL A 112 5.12 -11.98 -11.81
C VAL A 112 5.99 -11.30 -10.78
N ILE A 113 6.44 -12.04 -9.77
CA ILE A 113 7.42 -11.59 -8.78
C ILE A 113 8.69 -12.37 -9.04
N THR A 114 9.74 -11.68 -9.49
CA THR A 114 11.04 -12.28 -9.79
C THR A 114 11.99 -12.06 -8.63
N PRO A 115 12.43 -13.11 -7.91
CA PRO A 115 13.38 -12.98 -6.82
C PRO A 115 14.76 -12.48 -7.30
N VAL A 116 15.42 -11.69 -6.45
CA VAL A 116 16.75 -11.15 -6.77
C VAL A 116 17.84 -12.24 -6.70
N ASP A 117 17.58 -13.31 -5.96
CA ASP A 117 18.50 -14.45 -5.77
C ASP A 117 18.50 -15.46 -6.94
N GLY A 118 17.70 -15.24 -7.96
CA GLY A 118 17.60 -16.13 -9.12
C GLY A 118 16.74 -17.38 -8.90
N SER A 119 15.99 -17.43 -7.80
CA SER A 119 15.00 -18.49 -7.57
C SER A 119 13.85 -18.42 -8.59
N GLU A 120 12.99 -19.44 -8.60
CA GLU A 120 11.84 -19.48 -9.49
C GLU A 120 10.90 -18.28 -9.26
N PRO A 121 10.46 -17.60 -10.34
CA PRO A 121 9.51 -16.51 -10.23
C PRO A 121 8.13 -17.03 -9.79
N TYR A 122 7.45 -16.24 -8.97
CA TYR A 122 6.07 -16.50 -8.56
C TYR A 122 5.12 -15.78 -9.53
N GLU A 123 4.14 -16.51 -10.05
CA GLU A 123 3.14 -15.97 -10.96
C GLU A 123 1.73 -16.07 -10.39
N GLU A 124 0.96 -14.99 -10.49
CA GLU A 124 -0.44 -14.95 -10.07
C GLU A 124 -1.31 -14.24 -11.11
N MET A 125 -2.53 -14.77 -11.31
CA MET A 125 -3.49 -14.23 -12.27
C MET A 125 -4.53 -13.37 -11.54
N ILE A 126 -4.36 -12.06 -11.61
CA ILE A 126 -5.19 -11.07 -10.91
C ILE A 126 -6.28 -10.55 -11.86
N PRO A 127 -7.56 -10.50 -11.44
CA PRO A 127 -8.62 -9.89 -12.23
C PRO A 127 -8.32 -8.42 -12.58
N LYS A 128 -8.63 -7.98 -13.80
CA LYS A 128 -8.37 -6.61 -14.26
C LYS A 128 -9.08 -5.52 -13.46
N TRP A 129 -10.25 -5.83 -12.91
CA TRP A 129 -11.02 -4.89 -12.11
C TRP A 129 -10.38 -4.62 -10.74
N ARG A 130 -9.42 -5.46 -10.34
CA ARG A 130 -8.75 -5.31 -9.06
C ARG A 130 -7.67 -4.23 -9.16
N GLN A 131 -7.74 -3.28 -8.25
CA GLN A 131 -6.74 -2.22 -8.15
C GLN A 131 -5.46 -2.76 -7.52
N LEU A 132 -4.34 -2.49 -8.15
CA LEU A 132 -3.03 -2.87 -7.67
C LEU A 132 -2.32 -1.66 -7.07
N ASN A 133 -1.64 -1.89 -5.95
CA ASN A 133 -0.85 -0.88 -5.25
C ASN A 133 0.64 -0.91 -5.62
N VAL A 134 0.98 -1.76 -6.57
CA VAL A 134 2.36 -1.98 -7.03
C VAL A 134 2.50 -1.64 -8.49
N PHE A 135 3.71 -1.23 -8.89
CA PHE A 135 4.07 -0.89 -10.26
C PHE A 135 5.08 -1.87 -10.84
N GLU A 136 5.18 -1.89 -12.16
CA GLU A 136 6.21 -2.65 -12.85
C GLU A 136 7.60 -2.15 -12.46
N GLY A 137 8.50 -3.09 -12.17
CA GLY A 137 9.86 -2.79 -11.71
C GLY A 137 9.98 -2.49 -10.21
N GLU A 138 8.87 -2.44 -9.47
CA GLU A 138 8.90 -2.19 -8.04
C GLU A 138 9.41 -3.42 -7.27
N ARG A 139 10.21 -3.17 -6.24
CA ARG A 139 10.65 -4.20 -5.30
C ARG A 139 9.63 -4.35 -4.19
N VAL A 140 9.22 -5.57 -3.95
CA VAL A 140 8.33 -5.95 -2.85
C VAL A 140 8.99 -6.97 -1.94
N GLU A 141 8.59 -6.98 -0.69
CA GLU A 141 8.97 -7.99 0.27
C GLU A 141 7.83 -8.98 0.50
N ARG A 142 8.19 -10.18 0.93
CA ARG A 142 7.20 -11.19 1.28
C ARG A 142 6.23 -10.66 2.31
N GLY A 143 4.93 -10.72 1.99
CA GLY A 143 3.85 -10.21 2.84
C GLY A 143 3.44 -8.76 2.56
N ASP A 144 4.09 -8.04 1.63
CA ASP A 144 3.63 -6.72 1.21
C ASP A 144 2.28 -6.78 0.51
N VAL A 145 1.48 -5.72 0.67
CA VAL A 145 0.15 -5.63 0.05
C VAL A 145 0.29 -5.26 -1.43
N ILE A 146 -0.09 -6.19 -2.29
CA ILE A 146 -0.11 -5.99 -3.75
C ILE A 146 -1.43 -5.38 -4.21
N SER A 147 -2.53 -5.83 -3.62
CA SER A 147 -3.87 -5.34 -3.96
C SER A 147 -4.65 -5.06 -2.69
N ASP A 148 -5.34 -3.94 -2.65
CA ASP A 148 -6.19 -3.55 -1.53
C ASP A 148 -7.32 -4.55 -1.28
N GLY A 149 -7.69 -4.62 -0.01
CA GLY A 149 -8.78 -5.45 0.46
C GLY A 149 -8.62 -5.78 1.94
N PRO A 150 -9.60 -6.45 2.54
CA PRO A 150 -9.46 -6.97 3.90
C PRO A 150 -8.40 -8.09 3.91
N GLU A 151 -7.43 -7.98 4.79
CA GLU A 151 -6.39 -9.00 4.92
C GLU A 151 -6.99 -10.30 5.50
N ALA A 152 -6.60 -11.44 4.93
CA ALA A 152 -7.01 -12.74 5.45
C ALA A 152 -6.06 -13.16 6.58
N PRO A 153 -6.56 -13.51 7.79
CA PRO A 153 -5.70 -13.89 8.91
C PRO A 153 -4.74 -15.05 8.59
N HIS A 154 -5.19 -16.01 7.79
CA HIS A 154 -4.36 -17.13 7.35
C HIS A 154 -3.17 -16.70 6.49
N ASP A 155 -3.37 -15.73 5.59
CA ASP A 155 -2.32 -15.22 4.73
C ASP A 155 -1.32 -14.37 5.53
N ILE A 156 -1.80 -13.57 6.50
CA ILE A 156 -0.94 -12.85 7.44
C ILE A 156 -0.07 -13.83 8.24
N LEU A 157 -0.68 -14.89 8.79
CA LEU A 157 0.07 -15.90 9.55
C LEU A 157 1.15 -16.56 8.70
N ARG A 158 0.79 -16.96 7.49
CA ARG A 158 1.68 -17.69 6.58
C ARG A 158 2.83 -16.83 6.07
N LEU A 159 2.59 -15.56 5.80
CA LEU A 159 3.55 -14.66 5.16
C LEU A 159 4.33 -13.79 6.15
N ARG A 160 3.65 -13.29 7.20
CA ARG A 160 4.22 -12.35 8.17
C ARG A 160 4.44 -12.96 9.56
N GLY A 161 3.90 -14.15 9.83
CA GLY A 161 4.08 -14.89 11.07
C GLY A 161 3.10 -14.56 12.19
N VAL A 162 3.29 -15.23 13.35
CA VAL A 162 2.35 -15.22 14.48
C VAL A 162 2.20 -13.82 15.09
N HIS A 163 3.29 -13.08 15.28
CA HIS A 163 3.22 -11.75 15.87
C HIS A 163 2.39 -10.77 15.02
N ALA A 164 2.51 -10.86 13.69
CA ALA A 164 1.75 -10.01 12.79
C ALA A 164 0.25 -10.31 12.83
N VAL A 165 -0.14 -11.59 12.81
CA VAL A 165 -1.56 -11.97 12.88
C VAL A 165 -2.17 -11.66 14.23
N THR A 166 -1.42 -11.82 15.32
CA THR A 166 -1.90 -11.45 16.68
C THR A 166 -2.19 -9.95 16.74
N ARG A 167 -1.24 -9.12 16.29
CA ARG A 167 -1.43 -7.67 16.25
C ARG A 167 -2.62 -7.28 15.37
N TYR A 168 -2.75 -7.92 14.21
CA TYR A 168 -3.88 -7.68 13.31
C TYR A 168 -5.22 -7.97 14.01
N ILE A 169 -5.37 -9.15 14.63
CA ILE A 169 -6.61 -9.54 15.30
C ILE A 169 -6.92 -8.59 16.45
N VAL A 170 -5.94 -8.26 17.28
CA VAL A 170 -6.12 -7.33 18.42
C VAL A 170 -6.59 -5.97 17.91
N ASN A 171 -5.93 -5.40 16.91
CA ASN A 171 -6.31 -4.11 16.36
C ASN A 171 -7.72 -4.11 15.76
N GLU A 172 -8.07 -5.14 14.97
CA GLU A 172 -9.41 -5.25 14.36
C GLU A 172 -10.51 -5.39 15.44
N VAL A 173 -10.27 -6.20 16.46
CA VAL A 173 -11.21 -6.36 17.58
C VAL A 173 -11.36 -5.05 18.34
N GLN A 174 -10.27 -4.37 18.65
CA GLN A 174 -10.31 -3.07 19.32
C GLN A 174 -11.05 -2.02 18.50
N ASP A 175 -10.84 -1.98 17.19
CA ASP A 175 -11.55 -1.04 16.32
C ASP A 175 -13.05 -1.29 16.32
N VAL A 176 -13.50 -2.54 16.34
CA VAL A 176 -14.93 -2.87 16.47
C VAL A 176 -15.49 -2.33 17.79
N TYR A 177 -14.79 -2.54 18.90
CA TYR A 177 -15.26 -2.05 20.20
C TYR A 177 -15.21 -0.53 20.33
N ARG A 178 -14.17 0.13 19.80
CA ARG A 178 -14.04 1.60 19.76
C ARG A 178 -15.19 2.25 18.98
N LEU A 179 -15.57 1.68 17.84
CA LEU A 179 -16.71 2.16 17.06
C LEU A 179 -18.04 2.06 17.82
N GLN A 180 -18.13 1.18 18.80
CA GLN A 180 -19.29 1.02 19.69
C GLN A 180 -19.16 1.82 20.99
N GLY A 181 -18.12 2.64 21.14
CA GLY A 181 -17.89 3.45 22.34
C GLY A 181 -17.34 2.69 23.55
N VAL A 182 -16.96 1.43 23.37
CA VAL A 182 -16.39 0.60 24.44
C VAL A 182 -14.85 0.71 24.41
N LYS A 183 -14.26 1.10 25.53
CA LYS A 183 -12.80 1.14 25.70
C LYS A 183 -12.34 -0.17 26.31
N ILE A 184 -11.47 -0.87 25.60
CA ILE A 184 -10.79 -2.07 26.06
C ILE A 184 -9.28 -1.78 26.09
N ASN A 185 -8.62 -2.16 27.16
CA ASN A 185 -7.15 -2.12 27.26
C ASN A 185 -6.57 -3.35 26.56
N ASP A 186 -5.35 -3.20 26.05
CA ASP A 186 -4.58 -4.29 25.44
C ASP A 186 -4.16 -5.35 26.45
#